data_889ac9ad75d49c1b3097a7290448c8d9
#
_entry.id   889ac9ad75d49c1b3097a7290448c8d9
#
_cell.length_a   1.000
_cell.length_b   1.000
_cell.length_c   1.000
_cell.angle_alpha   90.00
_cell.angle_beta   90.00
_cell.angle_gamma   90.00
#
_symmetry.space_group_name_H-M   'P 1'
#
loop_
_entity.id
_entity.type
_entity.pdbx_description
1 polymer ?
#
loop_
_entity_poly.entity_id
_entity_poly.type
_entity_poly.pdbx_seq_one_letter_code
_entity_poly.pdbx_strand_id
1 'polypeptide(L)'
;MPTTADALALVAQLDDVAVHEHARYRVLQVAGRTFGYLWEPTRTVGLRQTLVEQAALVGERPEVFEVQFTAGGFGWVVVHLDGVDRAELAELVFEAWRLTAPAELLLARGEQLPE
;
A
#
# COMPACT_ATOMS: atom_id res chain seq x y z
N MET A 1 -16.93 -3.50 -1.27
CA MET A 1 -15.90 -2.50 -1.54
C MET A 1 -15.16 -2.16 -0.26
N PRO A 2 -13.82 -2.25 -0.23
CA PRO A 2 -13.08 -1.90 0.97
C PRO A 2 -13.15 -0.40 1.26
N THR A 3 -13.11 -0.09 2.54
CA THR A 3 -13.08 1.28 3.05
C THR A 3 -11.66 1.64 3.47
N THR A 4 -11.45 2.90 3.82
CA THR A 4 -10.17 3.33 4.41
C THR A 4 -9.91 2.61 5.74
N ALA A 5 -10.97 2.32 6.51
CA ALA A 5 -10.85 1.53 7.74
C ALA A 5 -10.39 0.11 7.44
N ASP A 6 -10.85 -0.49 6.35
CA ASP A 6 -10.38 -1.81 5.90
C ASP A 6 -8.90 -1.78 5.55
N ALA A 7 -8.46 -0.74 4.85
CA ALA A 7 -7.05 -0.57 4.52
C ALA A 7 -6.20 -0.48 5.79
N LEU A 8 -6.62 0.30 6.77
CA LEU A 8 -5.91 0.41 8.06
C LEU A 8 -5.89 -0.91 8.81
N ALA A 9 -6.99 -1.67 8.75
CA ALA A 9 -7.07 -2.98 9.39
C ALA A 9 -6.09 -3.98 8.77
N LEU A 10 -5.94 -3.95 7.45
CA LEU A 10 -4.96 -4.79 6.77
C LEU A 10 -3.53 -4.41 7.14
N VAL A 11 -3.24 -3.10 7.17
CA VAL A 11 -1.92 -2.60 7.58
C VAL A 11 -1.60 -3.02 9.02
N ALA A 12 -2.57 -2.94 9.92
CA ALA A 12 -2.38 -3.27 11.33
C ALA A 12 -2.01 -4.73 11.58
N GLN A 13 -2.27 -5.62 10.63
CA GLN A 13 -1.88 -7.03 10.73
C GLN A 13 -0.42 -7.28 10.36
N LEU A 14 0.25 -6.31 9.76
CA LEU A 14 1.64 -6.44 9.35
C LEU A 14 2.58 -6.09 10.50
N ASP A 15 3.81 -6.60 10.44
CA ASP A 15 4.77 -6.45 11.52
C ASP A 15 5.48 -5.09 11.48
N ASP A 16 5.70 -4.53 12.66
CA ASP A 16 6.48 -3.30 12.89
C ASP A 16 5.97 -2.10 12.08
N VAL A 17 4.64 -1.97 11.99
CA VAL A 17 4.01 -0.86 11.29
C VAL A 17 3.62 0.28 12.23
N ALA A 18 3.65 1.49 11.70
CA ALA A 18 3.17 2.68 12.39
C ALA A 18 2.35 3.50 11.41
N VAL A 19 1.33 4.16 11.94
CA VAL A 19 0.48 5.08 11.16
C VAL A 19 0.61 6.45 11.79
N HIS A 20 1.06 7.43 11.00
CA HIS A 20 1.23 8.80 11.46
C HIS A 20 0.17 9.69 10.84
N GLU A 21 -0.59 10.38 11.68
CA GLU A 21 -1.64 11.26 11.20
C GLU A 21 -1.11 12.65 10.85
N HIS A 22 -1.54 13.15 9.69
CA HIS A 22 -1.34 14.52 9.26
C HIS A 22 -2.71 15.17 9.02
N ALA A 23 -2.75 16.47 8.74
CA ALA A 23 -4.00 17.20 8.62
C ALA A 23 -4.96 16.60 7.58
N ARG A 24 -4.44 16.05 6.48
CA ARG A 24 -5.27 15.58 5.35
C ARG A 24 -5.03 14.15 4.94
N TYR A 25 -4.05 13.48 5.54
CA TYR A 25 -3.69 12.12 5.16
C TYR A 25 -2.97 11.42 6.29
N ARG A 26 -2.78 10.13 6.14
CA ARG A 26 -1.98 9.33 7.06
C ARG A 26 -0.79 8.76 6.31
N VAL A 27 0.35 8.63 6.99
CA VAL A 27 1.56 8.01 6.46
C VAL A 27 1.68 6.62 7.06
N LEU A 28 1.89 5.63 6.21
CA LEU A 28 2.04 4.23 6.62
C LEU A 28 3.52 3.86 6.57
N GLN A 29 4.06 3.42 7.70
CA GLN A 29 5.49 3.09 7.82
C GLN A 29 5.72 1.70 8.36
N VAL A 30 6.83 1.10 7.97
CA VAL A 30 7.38 -0.13 8.54
C VAL A 30 8.83 0.13 8.91
N ALA A 31 9.21 -0.17 10.15
CA ALA A 31 10.57 0.06 10.65
C ALA A 31 11.04 1.50 10.38
N GLY A 32 10.14 2.48 10.50
CA GLY A 32 10.44 3.89 10.29
C GLY A 32 10.51 4.34 8.83
N ARG A 33 10.23 3.46 7.87
CA ARG A 33 10.27 3.79 6.43
C ARG A 33 8.86 3.80 5.86
N THR A 34 8.56 4.83 5.06
CA THR A 34 7.24 5.00 4.45
C THR A 34 7.02 3.99 3.32
N PHE A 35 5.88 3.28 3.38
CA PHE A 35 5.46 2.39 2.30
C PHE A 35 4.09 2.76 1.72
N GLY A 36 3.39 3.71 2.31
CA GLY A 36 2.09 4.11 1.81
C GLY A 36 1.57 5.40 2.41
N TYR A 37 0.51 5.89 1.80
CA TYR A 37 -0.24 7.08 2.21
C TYR A 37 -1.72 6.77 2.11
N LEU A 38 -2.53 7.28 3.05
CA LEU A 38 -3.96 7.07 3.04
C LEU A 38 -4.69 8.41 3.05
N TRP A 39 -5.60 8.59 2.09
CA TRP A 39 -6.44 9.79 1.98
C TRP A 39 -7.90 9.38 2.16
N GLU A 40 -8.45 9.67 3.35
CA GLU A 40 -9.82 9.30 3.68
C GLU A 40 -10.87 10.01 2.82
N PRO A 41 -10.78 11.35 2.59
CA PRO A 41 -11.79 12.05 1.81
C PRO A 41 -11.99 11.53 0.39
N THR A 42 -10.92 11.06 -0.25
CA THR A 42 -10.97 10.55 -1.63
C THR A 42 -11.09 9.04 -1.69
N ARG A 43 -11.02 8.36 -0.55
CA ARG A 43 -11.02 6.89 -0.45
C ARG A 43 -9.96 6.28 -1.35
N THR A 44 -8.74 6.79 -1.21
CA THR A 44 -7.58 6.32 -1.97
C THR A 44 -6.44 5.99 -1.03
N VAL A 45 -5.57 5.08 -1.49
CA VAL A 45 -4.33 4.76 -0.80
C VAL A 45 -3.20 4.75 -1.81
N GLY A 46 -2.10 5.42 -1.48
CA GLY A 46 -0.88 5.39 -2.29
C GLY A 46 0.02 4.31 -1.73
N LEU A 47 0.49 3.41 -2.58
CA LEU A 47 1.30 2.28 -2.14
C LEU A 47 2.54 2.13 -3.00
N ARG A 48 3.66 1.82 -2.34
CA ARG A 48 4.93 1.55 -3.02
C ARG A 48 4.84 0.24 -3.78
N GLN A 49 5.23 0.28 -5.05
CA GLN A 49 5.26 -0.88 -5.93
C GLN A 49 6.57 -0.89 -6.70
N THR A 50 6.82 -1.92 -7.48
CA THR A 50 7.93 -1.90 -8.43
C THR A 50 7.52 -1.04 -9.64
N LEU A 51 8.49 -0.62 -10.43
CA LEU A 51 8.20 0.11 -11.67
C LEU A 51 7.38 -0.75 -12.63
N VAL A 52 7.67 -2.05 -12.70
CA VAL A 52 6.94 -2.99 -13.57
C VAL A 52 5.48 -3.10 -13.12
N GLU A 53 5.25 -3.25 -11.81
CA GLU A 53 3.88 -3.34 -11.27
C GLU A 53 3.10 -2.04 -11.48
N GLN A 54 3.73 -0.89 -11.28
CA GLN A 54 3.10 0.39 -11.53
C GLN A 54 2.60 0.47 -12.97
N ALA A 55 3.46 0.16 -13.93
CA ALA A 55 3.10 0.21 -15.35
C ALA A 55 1.97 -0.77 -15.67
N ALA A 56 2.02 -1.99 -15.13
CA ALA A 56 1.00 -3.01 -15.37
C ALA A 56 -0.36 -2.61 -14.80
N LEU A 57 -0.39 -2.18 -13.54
CA LEU A 57 -1.64 -1.80 -12.87
C LEU A 57 -2.31 -0.60 -13.57
N VAL A 58 -1.55 0.45 -13.82
CA VAL A 58 -2.06 1.66 -14.47
C VAL A 58 -2.49 1.38 -15.90
N GLY A 59 -1.72 0.56 -16.62
CA GLY A 59 -2.03 0.20 -18.00
C GLY A 59 -3.29 -0.65 -18.13
N GLU A 60 -3.51 -1.59 -17.21
CA GLU A 60 -4.64 -2.50 -17.27
C GLU A 60 -5.95 -1.86 -16.77
N ARG A 61 -5.87 -1.08 -15.68
CA ARG A 61 -7.06 -0.48 -15.08
C ARG A 61 -6.80 0.97 -14.68
N PRO A 62 -6.68 1.88 -15.66
CA PRO A 62 -6.38 3.30 -15.37
C PRO A 62 -7.47 4.01 -14.56
N GLU A 63 -8.70 3.49 -14.53
CA GLU A 63 -9.79 4.02 -13.71
C GLU A 63 -9.66 3.67 -12.23
N VAL A 64 -8.81 2.68 -11.91
CA VAL A 64 -8.60 2.22 -10.53
C VAL A 64 -7.23 2.63 -10.00
N PHE A 65 -6.23 2.63 -10.87
CA PHE A 65 -4.83 2.87 -10.49
C PHE A 65 -4.26 4.08 -11.22
N GLU A 66 -3.63 4.97 -10.47
CA GLU A 66 -2.96 6.15 -11.03
C GLU A 66 -1.51 6.17 -10.58
N VAL A 67 -0.64 6.71 -11.42
CA VAL A 67 0.75 6.97 -11.02
C VAL A 67 0.72 8.03 -9.94
N GLN A 68 1.26 7.73 -8.77
CA GLN A 68 1.44 8.72 -7.72
C GLN A 68 2.75 9.49 -7.97
N PHE A 69 3.86 8.75 -8.03
CA PHE A 69 5.18 9.26 -8.39
C PHE A 69 6.13 8.08 -8.56
N THR A 70 7.33 8.33 -9.08
CA THR A 70 8.42 7.35 -9.13
C THR A 70 9.59 7.92 -8.34
N ALA A 71 10.21 7.08 -7.53
CA ALA A 71 11.34 7.50 -6.71
C ALA A 71 12.18 6.29 -6.32
N GLY A 72 13.49 6.45 -6.35
CA GLY A 72 14.43 5.42 -5.89
C GLY A 72 14.32 4.08 -6.62
N GLY A 73 13.89 4.10 -7.88
CA GLY A 73 13.71 2.87 -8.64
C GLY A 73 12.39 2.16 -8.41
N PHE A 74 11.47 2.80 -7.67
CA PHE A 74 10.15 2.24 -7.37
C PHE A 74 9.03 3.08 -7.99
N GLY A 75 7.91 2.43 -8.26
CA GLY A 75 6.73 3.08 -8.83
C GLY A 75 5.59 3.12 -7.81
N TRP A 76 5.25 4.29 -7.31
CA TRP A 76 4.16 4.45 -6.35
C TRP A 76 2.83 4.59 -7.09
N VAL A 77 1.80 3.95 -6.57
CA VAL A 77 0.49 3.87 -7.22
C VAL A 77 -0.60 4.34 -6.28
N VAL A 78 -1.45 5.22 -6.76
CA VAL A 78 -2.69 5.59 -6.05
C VAL A 78 -3.75 4.57 -6.42
N VAL A 79 -4.33 3.93 -5.43
CA VAL A 79 -5.37 2.92 -5.57
C VAL A 79 -6.72 3.53 -5.16
N HIS A 80 -7.68 3.51 -6.07
CA HIS A 80 -9.06 3.89 -5.76
C HIS A 80 -9.76 2.68 -5.13
N LEU A 81 -10.08 2.79 -3.85
CA LEU A 81 -10.60 1.66 -3.07
C LEU A 81 -11.91 1.09 -3.63
N ASP A 82 -12.69 1.91 -4.30
CA ASP A 82 -13.94 1.46 -4.91
C ASP A 82 -13.74 0.49 -6.08
N GLY A 83 -12.52 0.42 -6.62
CA GLY A 83 -12.20 -0.41 -7.79
C GLY A 83 -11.51 -1.72 -7.47
N VAL A 84 -11.25 -2.02 -6.21
CA VAL A 84 -10.58 -3.27 -5.80
C VAL A 84 -11.43 -3.99 -4.75
N ASP A 85 -11.23 -5.29 -4.60
CA ASP A 85 -11.81 -6.02 -3.48
C ASP A 85 -10.78 -6.12 -2.35
N ARG A 86 -11.21 -6.65 -1.20
CA ARG A 86 -10.35 -6.74 -0.02
C ARG A 86 -9.13 -7.63 -0.26
N ALA A 87 -9.31 -8.73 -0.99
CA ALA A 87 -8.21 -9.65 -1.26
C ALA A 87 -7.14 -9.00 -2.12
N GLU A 88 -7.53 -8.27 -3.15
CA GLU A 88 -6.60 -7.53 -3.99
C GLU A 88 -5.90 -6.41 -3.21
N LEU A 89 -6.66 -5.70 -2.37
CA LEU A 89 -6.09 -4.66 -1.52
C LEU A 89 -5.05 -5.25 -0.57
N ALA A 90 -5.33 -6.42 0.01
CA ALA A 90 -4.39 -7.11 0.88
C ALA A 90 -3.07 -7.44 0.17
N GLU A 91 -3.15 -7.87 -1.08
CA GLU A 91 -1.95 -8.15 -1.89
C GLU A 91 -1.15 -6.89 -2.17
N LEU A 92 -1.82 -5.79 -2.51
CA LEU A 92 -1.16 -4.51 -2.80
C LEU A 92 -0.49 -3.93 -1.55
N VAL A 93 -1.17 -3.99 -0.42
CA VAL A 93 -0.63 -3.53 0.87
C VAL A 93 0.58 -4.38 1.27
N PHE A 94 0.46 -5.69 1.16
CA PHE A 94 1.55 -6.60 1.50
C PHE A 94 2.78 -6.35 0.62
N GLU A 95 2.59 -6.16 -0.68
CA GLU A 95 3.70 -5.88 -1.60
C GLU A 95 4.42 -4.59 -1.22
N ALA A 96 3.67 -3.54 -0.89
CA ALA A 96 4.26 -2.27 -0.46
C ALA A 96 5.09 -2.43 0.81
N TRP A 97 4.57 -3.17 1.79
CA TRP A 97 5.26 -3.49 3.03
C TRP A 97 6.51 -4.34 2.75
N ARG A 98 6.37 -5.37 1.93
CA ARG A 98 7.45 -6.30 1.59
C ARG A 98 8.62 -5.58 0.90
N LEU A 99 8.34 -4.62 0.03
CA LEU A 99 9.36 -3.83 -0.67
C LEU A 99 10.11 -2.86 0.24
N THR A 100 9.60 -2.64 1.44
CA THR A 100 10.12 -1.62 2.35
C THR A 100 10.69 -2.21 3.65
N ALA A 101 10.15 -3.33 4.10
CA ALA A 101 10.54 -3.94 5.37
C ALA A 101 11.98 -4.48 5.34
N PRO A 102 12.69 -4.43 6.49
CA PRO A 102 14.01 -5.03 6.58
C PRO A 102 13.96 -6.56 6.50
N ALA A 103 15.09 -7.16 6.14
CA ALA A 103 15.19 -8.59 5.84
C ALA A 103 14.68 -9.51 6.97
N GLU A 104 14.94 -9.18 8.24
CA GLU A 104 14.50 -10.01 9.36
C GLU A 104 12.97 -10.07 9.47
N LEU A 105 12.27 -9.01 9.13
CA LEU A 105 10.81 -9.02 9.12
C LEU A 105 10.26 -9.86 7.95
N LEU A 106 10.93 -9.81 6.81
CA LEU A 106 10.56 -10.62 5.66
C LEU A 106 10.71 -12.11 5.95
N LEU A 107 11.82 -12.49 6.56
CA LEU A 107 12.08 -13.88 6.93
C LEU A 107 11.08 -14.39 7.97
N ALA A 108 10.75 -13.56 8.95
CA ALA A 108 9.82 -13.96 10.01
C ALA A 108 8.39 -14.13 9.49
N ARG A 109 7.98 -13.28 8.54
CA ARG A 109 6.60 -13.34 8.04
C ARG A 109 6.41 -14.32 6.88
N GLY A 110 7.40 -14.46 6.00
CA GLY A 110 7.25 -15.27 4.78
C GLY A 110 6.20 -14.70 3.85
N GLU A 111 5.38 -15.56 3.28
CA GLU A 111 4.35 -15.20 2.28
C GLU A 111 2.96 -14.95 2.90
N GLN A 112 2.89 -14.72 4.19
CA GLN A 112 1.61 -14.60 4.89
C GLN A 112 0.97 -13.23 4.66
N LEU A 113 -0.10 -13.21 3.86
CA LEU A 113 -0.86 -12.00 3.56
C LEU A 113 -1.72 -11.58 4.75
N PRO A 114 -1.98 -10.27 4.91
CA PRO A 114 -3.01 -9.81 5.84
C PRO A 114 -4.40 -10.19 5.31
N GLU A 115 -5.30 -10.36 6.21
CA GLU A 115 -6.69 -10.72 5.91
C GLU A 115 -7.64 -9.65 6.46
#